data_3b82c081dd67cbda0432ba5ec863bc56
#
_entry.id   3b82c081dd67cbda0432ba5ec863bc56
#
_cell.length_a   1.000
_cell.length_b   1.000
_cell.length_c   1.000
_cell.angle_alpha   90.00
_cell.angle_beta   90.00
_cell.angle_gamma   90.00
#
_symmetry.space_group_name_H-M   'P 1'
#
loop_
_entity.id
_entity.type
_entity.pdbx_description
1 polymer ?
#
loop_
_entity_poly.entity_id
_entity_poly.type
_entity_poly.pdbx_seq_one_letter_code
_entity_poly.pdbx_strand_id
1 'polypeptide(L)'
;MIRVLLADDHGLVREGLRGILAKGADIEVAAEAATGDEVLALVRKREFDLALLDLSMPGLSGLALIKRLKVERPKLRILVLSMHGEAQYAARALKAGASGYLTKDSAAAQLLGAIRKIAAGGVQISETAAAQLIGASPTGDTPLHEALSDREYEVLRQIVAGRTVTDIADALSVSVKTISTHKARILQKLNLAGTADLVRYAIEHGLTDERA
;
A
#
# COMPACT_ATOMS: atom_id res chain seq x y z
N MET A 1 21.86 7.80 -12.70
CA MET A 1 21.12 6.52 -12.77
C MET A 1 20.31 6.38 -11.49
N ILE A 2 19.01 6.15 -11.60
CA ILE A 2 18.09 6.03 -10.46
C ILE A 2 18.14 4.58 -9.98
N ARG A 3 18.64 4.36 -8.76
CA ARG A 3 18.79 3.03 -8.16
C ARG A 3 17.51 2.63 -7.46
N VAL A 4 16.79 1.64 -8.02
CA VAL A 4 15.49 1.19 -7.53
C VAL A 4 15.64 -0.12 -6.74
N LEU A 5 15.05 -0.19 -5.56
CA LEU A 5 14.73 -1.42 -4.84
C LEU A 5 13.32 -1.86 -5.27
N LEU A 6 13.20 -3.03 -5.89
CA LEU A 6 11.92 -3.59 -6.34
C LEU A 6 11.43 -4.63 -5.33
N ALA A 7 10.27 -4.42 -4.75
CA ALA A 7 9.70 -5.30 -3.73
C ALA A 7 8.26 -5.70 -4.07
N ASP A 8 8.05 -7.00 -4.29
CA ASP A 8 6.76 -7.64 -4.56
C ASP A 8 6.91 -9.14 -4.25
N ASP A 9 5.95 -9.78 -3.62
CA ASP A 9 6.02 -11.22 -3.28
C ASP A 9 5.74 -12.14 -4.47
N HIS A 10 5.14 -11.61 -5.55
CA HIS A 10 4.84 -12.36 -6.76
C HIS A 10 6.00 -12.32 -7.76
N GLY A 11 6.72 -13.43 -7.93
CA GLY A 11 7.90 -13.51 -8.83
C GLY A 11 7.61 -13.08 -10.27
N LEU A 12 6.46 -13.47 -10.83
CA LEU A 12 6.06 -13.10 -12.19
C LEU A 12 5.83 -11.58 -12.34
N VAL A 13 5.25 -10.95 -11.32
CA VAL A 13 5.04 -9.49 -11.29
C VAL A 13 6.38 -8.77 -11.22
N ARG A 14 7.31 -9.23 -10.36
CA ARG A 14 8.67 -8.66 -10.28
C ARG A 14 9.40 -8.76 -11.62
N GLU A 15 9.31 -9.92 -12.30
CA GLU A 15 9.93 -10.11 -13.62
C GLU A 15 9.34 -9.14 -14.67
N GLY A 16 8.01 -8.99 -14.69
CA GLY A 16 7.32 -8.03 -15.57
C GLY A 16 7.74 -6.59 -15.29
N LEU A 17 7.78 -6.17 -14.03
CA LEU A 17 8.22 -4.85 -13.62
C LEU A 17 9.69 -4.59 -13.97
N ARG A 18 10.57 -5.57 -13.75
CA ARG A 18 11.97 -5.50 -14.17
C ARG A 18 12.11 -5.28 -15.69
N GLY A 19 11.30 -6.00 -16.49
CA GLY A 19 11.26 -5.80 -17.94
C GLY A 19 10.79 -4.41 -18.36
N ILE A 20 9.84 -3.80 -17.61
CA ILE A 20 9.42 -2.42 -17.85
C ILE A 20 10.53 -1.44 -17.46
N LEU A 21 11.15 -1.62 -16.30
CA LEU A 21 12.21 -0.73 -15.78
C LEU A 21 13.47 -0.77 -16.66
N ALA A 22 13.80 -1.91 -17.26
CA ALA A 22 14.94 -2.06 -18.18
C ALA A 22 14.81 -1.23 -19.47
N LYS A 23 13.60 -0.77 -19.83
CA LYS A 23 13.39 0.16 -20.95
C LYS A 23 13.84 1.59 -20.63
N GLY A 24 14.05 1.93 -19.36
CA GLY A 24 14.54 3.23 -18.92
C GLY A 24 16.07 3.20 -18.78
N ALA A 25 16.80 3.79 -19.72
CA ALA A 25 18.26 3.84 -19.69
C ALA A 25 18.86 4.53 -18.45
N ASP A 26 18.06 5.30 -17.73
CA ASP A 26 18.41 6.08 -16.54
C ASP A 26 17.97 5.40 -15.22
N ILE A 27 17.38 4.19 -15.30
CA ILE A 27 16.83 3.46 -14.15
C ILE A 27 17.53 2.10 -14.03
N GLU A 28 17.92 1.73 -12.82
CA GLU A 28 18.57 0.44 -12.50
C GLU A 28 17.81 -0.24 -11.37
N VAL A 29 17.41 -1.51 -11.56
CA VAL A 29 16.95 -2.36 -10.46
C VAL A 29 18.19 -2.86 -9.70
N ALA A 30 18.54 -2.15 -8.62
CA ALA A 30 19.75 -2.41 -7.85
C ALA A 30 19.60 -3.58 -6.85
N ALA A 31 18.36 -3.93 -6.47
CA ALA A 31 18.04 -5.10 -5.65
C ALA A 31 16.55 -5.46 -5.79
N GLU A 32 16.23 -6.71 -5.44
CA GLU A 32 14.87 -7.23 -5.35
C GLU A 32 14.60 -7.79 -3.95
N ALA A 33 13.33 -7.75 -3.52
CA ALA A 33 12.85 -8.31 -2.26
C ALA A 33 11.46 -8.95 -2.47
N ALA A 34 11.18 -10.02 -1.73
CA ALA A 34 9.88 -10.68 -1.72
C ALA A 34 9.10 -10.45 -0.41
N THR A 35 9.75 -9.89 0.61
CA THR A 35 9.17 -9.64 1.94
C THR A 35 9.59 -8.28 2.48
N GLY A 36 8.81 -7.74 3.40
CA GLY A 36 9.16 -6.47 4.06
C GLY A 36 10.44 -6.55 4.90
N ASP A 37 10.73 -7.71 5.48
CA ASP A 37 11.96 -7.91 6.24
C ASP A 37 13.20 -7.90 5.35
N GLU A 38 13.10 -8.46 4.13
CA GLU A 38 14.16 -8.36 3.11
C GLU A 38 14.35 -6.91 2.67
N VAL A 39 13.27 -6.15 2.46
CA VAL A 39 13.33 -4.72 2.16
C VAL A 39 14.12 -3.98 3.22
N LEU A 40 13.79 -4.17 4.51
CA LEU A 40 14.50 -3.55 5.62
C LEU A 40 15.97 -3.97 5.68
N ALA A 41 16.26 -5.25 5.49
CA ALA A 41 17.64 -5.74 5.48
C ALA A 41 18.47 -5.11 4.35
N LEU A 42 17.89 -4.92 3.17
CA LEU A 42 18.53 -4.31 2.01
C LEU A 42 18.80 -2.82 2.21
N VAL A 43 17.81 -2.04 2.68
CA VAL A 43 18.00 -0.60 2.89
C VAL A 43 18.97 -0.26 4.02
N ARG A 44 19.20 -1.19 4.94
CA ARG A 44 20.27 -1.05 5.96
C ARG A 44 21.66 -1.21 5.38
N LYS A 45 21.82 -2.10 4.40
CA LYS A 45 23.11 -2.47 3.80
C LYS A 45 23.49 -1.61 2.60
N ARG A 46 22.52 -1.06 1.88
CA ARG A 46 22.73 -0.32 0.63
C ARG A 46 21.86 0.93 0.60
N GLU A 47 22.28 1.91 -0.20
CA GLU A 47 21.48 3.09 -0.51
C GLU A 47 20.71 2.89 -1.81
N PHE A 48 19.48 3.35 -1.84
CA PHE A 48 18.58 3.37 -2.99
C PHE A 48 17.99 4.77 -3.11
N ASP A 49 17.73 5.20 -4.34
CA ASP A 49 17.04 6.47 -4.59
C ASP A 49 15.53 6.32 -4.41
N LEU A 50 15.01 5.12 -4.77
CA LEU A 50 13.60 4.81 -4.71
C LEU A 50 13.36 3.34 -4.34
N ALA A 51 12.37 3.10 -3.49
CA ALA A 51 11.78 1.78 -3.27
C ALA A 51 10.42 1.71 -3.97
N LEU A 52 10.27 0.74 -4.86
CA LEU A 52 9.01 0.37 -5.49
C LEU A 52 8.42 -0.77 -4.68
N LEU A 53 7.32 -0.51 -3.95
CA LEU A 53 6.79 -1.43 -2.96
C LEU A 53 5.39 -1.91 -3.31
N ASP A 54 5.19 -3.23 -3.34
CA ASP A 54 3.87 -3.81 -3.12
C ASP A 54 3.50 -3.73 -1.65
N LEU A 55 2.24 -3.44 -1.36
CA LEU A 55 1.71 -3.37 0.01
C LEU A 55 1.25 -4.72 0.56
N SER A 56 1.10 -5.74 -0.29
CA SER A 56 0.50 -7.03 0.07
C SER A 56 1.52 -8.12 0.42
N MET A 57 2.80 -7.76 0.56
CA MET A 57 3.88 -8.71 0.86
C MET A 57 3.74 -9.35 2.24
N PRO A 58 4.24 -10.59 2.45
CA PRO A 58 4.27 -11.22 3.77
C PRO A 58 5.21 -10.50 4.75
N GLY A 59 4.94 -10.69 6.05
CA GLY A 59 5.71 -10.09 7.14
C GLY A 59 5.31 -8.64 7.42
N LEU A 60 6.30 -7.79 7.72
CA LEU A 60 6.06 -6.37 7.88
C LEU A 60 5.74 -5.73 6.53
N SER A 61 4.51 -5.31 6.33
CA SER A 61 3.98 -4.88 5.04
C SER A 61 3.13 -3.61 5.15
N GLY A 62 2.56 -3.19 4.04
CA GLY A 62 1.59 -2.10 3.98
C GLY A 62 2.14 -0.77 4.54
N LEU A 63 1.26 -0.03 5.18
CA LEU A 63 1.57 1.30 5.75
C LEU A 63 2.61 1.24 6.88
N ALA A 64 2.68 0.11 7.61
CA ALA A 64 3.66 -0.08 8.68
C ALA A 64 5.09 -0.16 8.13
N LEU A 65 5.29 -0.84 7.00
CA LEU A 65 6.57 -0.91 6.32
C LEU A 65 7.01 0.48 5.81
N ILE A 66 6.10 1.25 5.21
CA ILE A 66 6.38 2.62 4.75
C ILE A 66 6.88 3.48 5.92
N LYS A 67 6.15 3.50 7.04
CA LYS A 67 6.54 4.24 8.24
C LYS A 67 7.91 3.80 8.75
N ARG A 68 8.16 2.50 8.81
CA ARG A 68 9.44 1.96 9.27
C ARG A 68 10.59 2.38 8.35
N LEU A 69 10.42 2.30 7.05
CA LEU A 69 11.41 2.74 6.06
C LEU A 69 11.71 4.23 6.19
N LYS A 70 10.71 5.07 6.42
CA LYS A 70 10.89 6.52 6.60
C LYS A 70 11.62 6.87 7.89
N VAL A 71 11.47 6.06 8.94
CA VAL A 71 12.28 6.21 10.17
C VAL A 71 13.75 5.82 9.92
N GLU A 72 14.00 4.70 9.25
CA GLU A 72 15.37 4.19 9.02
C GLU A 72 16.11 4.94 7.90
N ARG A 73 15.39 5.36 6.86
CA ARG A 73 15.91 6.07 5.67
C ARG A 73 14.99 7.23 5.27
N PRO A 74 15.04 8.37 5.96
CA PRO A 74 14.12 9.52 5.71
C PRO A 74 14.18 10.04 4.27
N LYS A 75 15.33 9.93 3.60
CA LYS A 75 15.54 10.40 2.22
C LYS A 75 15.08 9.40 1.17
N LEU A 76 14.87 8.13 1.54
CA LEU A 76 14.39 7.10 0.60
C LEU A 76 13.01 7.49 0.07
N ARG A 77 12.89 7.56 -1.23
CA ARG A 77 11.60 7.80 -1.89
C ARG A 77 10.86 6.49 -2.03
N ILE A 78 9.56 6.51 -1.84
CA ILE A 78 8.75 5.30 -1.84
C ILE A 78 7.62 5.49 -2.85
N LEU A 79 7.60 4.65 -3.90
CA LEU A 79 6.49 4.53 -4.82
C LEU A 79 5.76 3.22 -4.50
N VAL A 80 4.50 3.35 -4.15
CA VAL A 80 3.63 2.21 -3.88
C VAL A 80 3.03 1.69 -5.18
N LEU A 81 3.07 0.36 -5.36
CA LEU A 81 2.26 -0.36 -6.34
C LEU A 81 1.22 -1.19 -5.61
N SER A 82 -0.04 -1.11 -6.04
CA SER A 82 -1.12 -1.88 -5.42
C SER A 82 -2.08 -2.39 -6.49
N MET A 83 -2.69 -3.52 -6.25
CA MET A 83 -3.83 -3.99 -7.05
C MET A 83 -5.06 -3.08 -6.88
N HIS A 84 -5.04 -2.18 -5.91
CA HIS A 84 -6.19 -1.43 -5.44
C HIS A 84 -6.08 0.06 -5.82
N GLY A 85 -7.13 0.57 -6.46
CA GLY A 85 -7.21 1.97 -6.89
C GLY A 85 -7.81 2.94 -5.86
N GLU A 86 -8.03 2.51 -4.62
CA GLU A 86 -8.73 3.33 -3.63
C GLU A 86 -7.97 4.61 -3.27
N ALA A 87 -8.57 5.74 -3.59
CA ALA A 87 -8.02 7.05 -3.31
C ALA A 87 -7.68 7.25 -1.84
N GLN A 88 -8.47 6.67 -0.95
CA GLN A 88 -8.26 6.74 0.50
C GLN A 88 -7.02 5.98 0.95
N TYR A 89 -6.76 4.79 0.37
CA TYR A 89 -5.56 4.04 0.72
C TYR A 89 -4.29 4.72 0.19
N ALA A 90 -4.38 5.30 -1.01
CA ALA A 90 -3.33 6.16 -1.55
C ALA A 90 -3.05 7.36 -0.64
N ALA A 91 -4.09 8.05 -0.15
CA ALA A 91 -3.95 9.16 0.79
C ALA A 91 -3.28 8.73 2.11
N ARG A 92 -3.65 7.55 2.66
CA ARG A 92 -3.01 6.98 3.85
C ARG A 92 -1.54 6.62 3.60
N ALA A 93 -1.20 6.04 2.44
CA ALA A 93 0.18 5.73 2.07
C ALA A 93 1.04 6.99 2.01
N LEU A 94 0.52 8.07 1.45
CA LEU A 94 1.21 9.36 1.40
C LEU A 94 1.36 9.99 2.79
N LYS A 95 0.34 9.95 3.64
CA LYS A 95 0.44 10.36 5.06
C LYS A 95 1.47 9.53 5.83
N ALA A 96 1.65 8.26 5.48
CA ALA A 96 2.69 7.39 6.05
C ALA A 96 4.10 7.71 5.54
N GLY A 97 4.24 8.53 4.49
CA GLY A 97 5.51 9.00 3.94
C GLY A 97 5.85 8.45 2.55
N ALA A 98 4.92 7.80 1.85
CA ALA A 98 5.12 7.45 0.45
C ALA A 98 5.26 8.73 -0.41
N SER A 99 6.06 8.65 -1.48
CA SER A 99 6.25 9.72 -2.46
C SER A 99 5.31 9.57 -3.66
N GLY A 100 4.63 8.43 -3.77
CA GLY A 100 3.65 8.19 -4.82
C GLY A 100 2.91 6.89 -4.66
N TYR A 101 1.83 6.78 -5.43
CA TYR A 101 0.95 5.62 -5.48
C TYR A 101 0.49 5.38 -6.91
N LEU A 102 0.62 4.15 -7.38
CA LEU A 102 0.10 3.67 -8.67
C LEU A 102 -0.64 2.36 -8.47
N THR A 103 -1.65 2.13 -9.30
CA THR A 103 -2.23 0.79 -9.42
C THR A 103 -1.34 -0.09 -10.30
N LYS A 104 -1.28 -1.38 -10.05
CA LYS A 104 -0.52 -2.34 -10.88
C LYS A 104 -1.02 -2.33 -12.34
N ASP A 105 -2.30 -2.09 -12.57
CA ASP A 105 -2.88 -1.98 -13.92
C ASP A 105 -2.35 -0.75 -14.68
N SER A 106 -2.15 0.38 -14.01
CA SER A 106 -1.62 1.60 -14.62
C SER A 106 -0.09 1.63 -14.72
N ALA A 107 0.60 0.74 -14.01
CA ALA A 107 2.06 0.74 -13.90
C ALA A 107 2.75 0.58 -15.26
N ALA A 108 2.23 -0.27 -16.17
CA ALA A 108 2.86 -0.52 -17.47
C ALA A 108 3.04 0.77 -18.30
N ALA A 109 2.10 1.70 -18.23
CA ALA A 109 2.14 2.96 -18.98
C ALA A 109 2.83 4.10 -18.22
N GLN A 110 2.74 4.12 -16.88
CA GLN A 110 3.10 5.29 -16.09
C GLN A 110 4.36 5.14 -15.24
N LEU A 111 4.86 3.90 -15.04
CA LEU A 111 5.90 3.58 -14.06
C LEU A 111 7.19 4.39 -14.26
N LEU A 112 7.72 4.41 -15.48
CA LEU A 112 8.99 5.12 -15.77
C LEU A 112 8.87 6.63 -15.52
N GLY A 113 7.73 7.22 -15.94
CA GLY A 113 7.44 8.64 -15.69
C GLY A 113 7.30 8.97 -14.21
N ALA A 114 6.59 8.11 -13.47
CA ALA A 114 6.39 8.24 -12.03
C ALA A 114 7.73 8.17 -11.26
N ILE A 115 8.59 7.20 -11.60
CA ILE A 115 9.91 7.06 -10.97
C ILE A 115 10.76 8.32 -11.20
N ARG A 116 10.82 8.83 -12.45
CA ARG A 116 11.58 10.04 -12.76
C ARG A 116 11.04 11.27 -12.03
N LYS A 117 9.71 11.44 -12.02
CA LYS A 117 9.03 12.52 -11.30
C LYS A 117 9.35 12.49 -9.81
N ILE A 118 9.26 11.30 -9.19
CA ILE A 118 9.55 11.12 -7.77
C ILE A 118 11.04 11.31 -7.49
N ALA A 119 11.93 10.78 -8.32
CA ALA A 119 13.38 10.97 -8.18
C ALA A 119 13.78 12.46 -8.26
N ALA A 120 13.07 13.25 -9.04
CA ALA A 120 13.25 14.70 -9.12
C ALA A 120 12.62 15.49 -7.94
N GLY A 121 11.96 14.83 -6.99
CA GLY A 121 11.35 15.47 -5.82
C GLY A 121 9.84 15.70 -5.93
N GLY A 122 9.22 15.29 -7.03
CA GLY A 122 7.77 15.38 -7.21
C GLY A 122 7.01 14.28 -6.47
N VAL A 123 5.69 14.36 -6.53
CA VAL A 123 4.76 13.36 -5.99
C VAL A 123 3.92 12.77 -7.12
N GLN A 124 3.67 11.47 -7.08
CA GLN A 124 2.81 10.78 -8.04
C GLN A 124 1.56 10.24 -7.34
N ILE A 125 0.40 10.78 -7.71
CA ILE A 125 -0.88 10.49 -7.03
C ILE A 125 -2.03 10.84 -7.98
N SER A 126 -3.17 10.16 -7.85
CA SER A 126 -4.41 10.51 -8.56
C SER A 126 -5.03 11.80 -7.99
N GLU A 127 -5.82 12.50 -8.79
CA GLU A 127 -6.55 13.69 -8.34
C GLU A 127 -7.50 13.40 -7.17
N THR A 128 -8.17 12.24 -7.20
CA THR A 128 -9.07 11.80 -6.14
C THR A 128 -8.36 11.57 -4.81
N ALA A 129 -7.17 10.95 -4.83
CA ALA A 129 -6.37 10.79 -3.62
C ALA A 129 -5.77 12.11 -3.13
N ALA A 130 -5.45 13.05 -4.03
CA ALA A 130 -5.03 14.39 -3.67
C ALA A 130 -6.14 15.17 -2.94
N ALA A 131 -7.38 15.11 -3.44
CA ALA A 131 -8.53 15.72 -2.79
C ALA A 131 -8.76 15.21 -1.37
N GLN A 132 -8.60 13.91 -1.15
CA GLN A 132 -8.70 13.31 0.19
C GLN A 132 -7.56 13.71 1.14
N LEU A 133 -6.37 13.97 0.62
CA LEU A 133 -5.27 14.50 1.44
C LEU A 133 -5.56 15.90 1.99
N ILE A 134 -6.27 16.73 1.21
CA ILE A 134 -6.60 18.12 1.58
C ILE A 134 -7.82 18.16 2.52
N GLY A 135 -8.48 17.03 2.77
CA GLY A 135 -9.69 16.99 3.59
C GLY A 135 -10.92 17.54 2.88
N ALA A 136 -10.86 17.74 1.57
CA ALA A 136 -11.99 18.12 0.74
C ALA A 136 -12.88 16.89 0.48
N SER A 137 -13.61 16.45 1.53
CA SER A 137 -14.75 15.54 1.32
C SER A 137 -15.88 16.37 0.73
N PRO A 138 -16.49 15.95 -0.41
CA PRO A 138 -17.59 16.69 -1.03
C PRO A 138 -18.86 16.76 -0.16
N THR A 139 -18.92 15.96 0.89
CA THR A 139 -20.03 15.89 1.84
C THR A 139 -19.45 16.00 3.24
N GLY A 140 -19.95 16.96 4.03
CA GLY A 140 -19.45 17.35 5.36
C GLY A 140 -19.50 16.29 6.47
N ASP A 141 -19.76 15.01 6.17
CA ASP A 141 -19.69 13.87 7.08
C ASP A 141 -18.43 13.06 6.77
N THR A 142 -17.47 13.11 7.68
CA THR A 142 -16.27 12.26 7.62
C THR A 142 -16.69 10.80 7.82
N PRO A 143 -16.48 9.90 6.83
CA PRO A 143 -16.90 8.51 6.95
C PRO A 143 -16.26 7.83 8.16
N LEU A 144 -17.02 7.01 8.89
CA LEU A 144 -16.56 6.34 10.12
C LEU A 144 -15.25 5.52 9.91
N HIS A 145 -15.03 4.99 8.71
CA HIS A 145 -13.82 4.22 8.42
C HIS A 145 -12.54 5.07 8.36
N GLU A 146 -12.62 6.39 8.34
CA GLU A 146 -11.44 7.26 8.50
C GLU A 146 -10.89 7.21 9.93
N ALA A 147 -11.72 6.87 10.92
CA ALA A 147 -11.31 6.67 12.31
C ALA A 147 -10.57 5.34 12.56
N LEU A 148 -10.48 4.46 11.57
CA LEU A 148 -9.72 3.23 11.67
C LEU A 148 -8.22 3.53 11.65
N SER A 149 -7.46 2.86 12.53
CA SER A 149 -6.00 2.84 12.40
C SER A 149 -5.58 2.15 11.10
N ASP A 150 -4.35 2.40 10.65
CA ASP A 150 -3.83 1.79 9.41
C ASP A 150 -3.93 0.24 9.44
N ARG A 151 -3.67 -0.36 10.62
CA ARG A 151 -3.77 -1.82 10.78
C ARG A 151 -5.21 -2.33 10.76
N GLU A 152 -6.13 -1.60 11.37
CA GLU A 152 -7.56 -1.92 11.31
C GLU A 152 -8.08 -1.78 9.87
N TYR A 153 -7.66 -0.75 9.16
CA TYR A 153 -8.04 -0.55 7.76
C TYR A 153 -7.49 -1.65 6.84
N GLU A 154 -6.24 -2.08 7.05
CA GLU A 154 -5.64 -3.20 6.33
C GLU A 154 -6.41 -4.52 6.59
N VAL A 155 -6.77 -4.79 7.84
CA VAL A 155 -7.58 -5.97 8.22
C VAL A 155 -8.99 -5.89 7.62
N LEU A 156 -9.64 -4.71 7.67
CA LEU A 156 -10.95 -4.48 7.03
C LEU A 156 -10.91 -4.92 5.56
N ARG A 157 -9.92 -4.43 4.80
CA ARG A 157 -9.81 -4.73 3.38
C ARG A 157 -9.66 -6.22 3.10
N GLN A 158 -8.84 -6.92 3.86
CA GLN A 158 -8.65 -8.36 3.69
C GLN A 158 -9.92 -9.15 4.03
N ILE A 159 -10.70 -8.72 5.04
CA ILE A 159 -12.00 -9.32 5.35
C ILE A 159 -12.98 -9.10 4.19
N VAL A 160 -13.03 -7.90 3.63
CA VAL A 160 -13.91 -7.55 2.52
C VAL A 160 -13.53 -8.30 1.24
N ALA A 161 -12.24 -8.56 1.03
CA ALA A 161 -11.74 -9.44 -0.04
C ALA A 161 -12.04 -10.94 0.18
N GLY A 162 -12.82 -11.29 1.23
CA GLY A 162 -13.26 -12.66 1.50
C GLY A 162 -12.24 -13.55 2.20
N ARG A 163 -11.11 -13.00 2.67
CA ARG A 163 -10.11 -13.78 3.41
C ARG A 163 -10.60 -14.15 4.81
N THR A 164 -10.27 -15.35 5.25
CA THR A 164 -10.58 -15.79 6.62
C THR A 164 -9.64 -15.11 7.62
N VAL A 165 -10.06 -15.07 8.89
CA VAL A 165 -9.22 -14.51 9.97
C VAL A 165 -7.88 -15.25 10.09
N THR A 166 -7.86 -16.55 9.77
CA THR A 166 -6.64 -17.37 9.76
C THR A 166 -5.72 -16.95 8.62
N ASP A 167 -6.24 -16.84 7.40
CA ASP A 167 -5.45 -16.41 6.23
C ASP A 167 -4.84 -15.02 6.44
N ILE A 168 -5.61 -14.11 7.06
CA ILE A 168 -5.16 -12.77 7.39
C ILE A 168 -4.04 -12.80 8.43
N ALA A 169 -4.17 -13.66 9.44
CA ALA A 169 -3.18 -13.81 10.49
C ALA A 169 -1.84 -14.32 9.92
N ASP A 170 -1.89 -15.32 9.06
CA ASP A 170 -0.73 -15.88 8.37
C ASP A 170 -0.06 -14.86 7.45
N ALA A 171 -0.85 -14.19 6.60
CA ALA A 171 -0.35 -13.16 5.68
C ALA A 171 0.32 -11.99 6.41
N LEU A 172 -0.19 -11.61 7.56
CA LEU A 172 0.31 -10.50 8.37
C LEU A 172 1.30 -10.91 9.46
N SER A 173 1.65 -12.22 9.53
CA SER A 173 2.58 -12.80 10.52
C SER A 173 2.21 -12.47 11.97
N VAL A 174 0.92 -12.55 12.30
CA VAL A 174 0.38 -12.31 13.65
C VAL A 174 -0.54 -13.44 14.10
N SER A 175 -0.93 -13.45 15.37
CA SER A 175 -1.87 -14.48 15.87
C SER A 175 -3.30 -14.26 15.36
N VAL A 176 -4.06 -15.34 15.18
CA VAL A 176 -5.51 -15.32 14.90
C VAL A 176 -6.26 -14.46 15.92
N LYS A 177 -5.84 -14.52 17.20
CA LYS A 177 -6.40 -13.71 18.28
C LYS A 177 -6.20 -12.21 18.02
N THR A 178 -5.04 -11.82 17.50
CA THR A 178 -4.73 -10.42 17.14
C THR A 178 -5.67 -9.92 16.06
N ILE A 179 -5.89 -10.70 15.00
CA ILE A 179 -6.81 -10.33 13.92
C ILE A 179 -8.25 -10.28 14.41
N SER A 180 -8.68 -11.25 15.25
CA SER A 180 -10.01 -11.23 15.87
C SER A 180 -10.23 -9.97 16.71
N THR A 181 -9.20 -9.51 17.43
CA THR A 181 -9.25 -8.24 18.19
C THR A 181 -9.38 -7.02 17.27
N HIS A 182 -8.62 -6.98 16.17
CA HIS A 182 -8.76 -5.91 15.18
C HIS A 182 -10.16 -5.91 14.55
N LYS A 183 -10.68 -7.09 14.16
CA LYS A 183 -12.05 -7.23 13.63
C LYS A 183 -13.10 -6.69 14.60
N ALA A 184 -13.01 -7.05 15.87
CA ALA A 184 -13.95 -6.55 16.89
C ALA A 184 -13.89 -5.02 17.03
N ARG A 185 -12.68 -4.43 17.03
CA ARG A 185 -12.51 -2.97 17.07
C ARG A 185 -13.03 -2.27 15.82
N ILE A 186 -12.86 -2.86 14.64
CA ILE A 186 -13.41 -2.34 13.39
C ILE A 186 -14.94 -2.29 13.47
N LEU A 187 -15.59 -3.41 13.85
CA LEU A 187 -17.04 -3.45 14.00
C LEU A 187 -17.55 -2.42 15.00
N GLN A 188 -16.87 -2.29 16.13
CA GLN A 188 -17.20 -1.28 17.15
C GLN A 188 -17.07 0.15 16.60
N LYS A 189 -15.96 0.49 15.95
CA LYS A 189 -15.72 1.84 15.42
C LYS A 189 -16.68 2.22 14.29
N LEU A 190 -17.08 1.25 13.48
CA LEU A 190 -18.04 1.43 12.39
C LEU A 190 -19.49 1.26 12.83
N ASN A 191 -19.73 0.93 14.12
CA ASN A 191 -21.05 0.66 14.67
C ASN A 191 -21.80 -0.43 13.89
N LEU A 192 -21.15 -1.55 13.59
CA LEU A 192 -21.66 -2.68 12.79
C LEU A 192 -21.79 -3.93 13.66
N ALA A 193 -22.83 -4.75 13.38
CA ALA A 193 -23.10 -5.95 14.16
C ALA A 193 -22.27 -7.17 13.75
N GLY A 194 -21.81 -7.23 12.50
CA GLY A 194 -21.11 -8.42 12.01
C GLY A 194 -20.40 -8.24 10.67
N THR A 195 -19.81 -9.35 10.18
CA THR A 195 -19.04 -9.35 8.94
C THR A 195 -19.88 -9.01 7.71
N ALA A 196 -21.16 -9.47 7.67
CA ALA A 196 -22.06 -9.14 6.55
C ALA A 196 -22.31 -7.63 6.46
N ASP A 197 -22.52 -6.97 7.61
CA ASP A 197 -22.70 -5.51 7.66
C ASP A 197 -21.42 -4.79 7.25
N LEU A 198 -20.26 -5.36 7.63
CA LEU A 198 -18.96 -4.81 7.26
C LEU A 198 -18.74 -4.84 5.74
N VAL A 199 -19.10 -5.95 5.09
CA VAL A 199 -18.99 -6.08 3.62
C VAL A 199 -19.96 -5.11 2.93
N ARG A 200 -21.21 -5.02 3.39
CA ARG A 200 -22.19 -4.06 2.85
C ARG A 200 -21.70 -2.61 3.00
N TYR A 201 -21.23 -2.24 4.19
CA TYR A 201 -20.64 -0.93 4.45
C TYR A 201 -19.48 -0.63 3.49
N ALA A 202 -18.62 -1.61 3.27
CA ALA A 202 -17.48 -1.45 2.37
C ALA A 202 -17.90 -1.22 0.91
N ILE A 203 -18.94 -1.92 0.43
CA ILE A 203 -19.51 -1.71 -0.90
C ILE A 203 -20.11 -0.30 -1.02
N GLU A 204 -20.91 0.13 -0.05
CA GLU A 204 -21.56 1.44 -0.03
C GLU A 204 -20.55 2.60 -0.03
N HIS A 205 -19.35 2.40 0.55
CA HIS A 205 -18.31 3.41 0.65
C HIS A 205 -17.17 3.24 -0.35
N GLY A 206 -17.31 2.33 -1.32
CA GLY A 206 -16.27 2.10 -2.35
C GLY A 206 -14.95 1.55 -1.78
N LEU A 207 -15.02 0.78 -0.69
CA LEU A 207 -13.85 0.13 -0.06
C LEU A 207 -13.63 -1.31 -0.56
N THR A 208 -14.33 -1.68 -1.62
CA THR A 208 -14.19 -2.97 -2.30
C THR A 208 -13.40 -2.78 -3.58
N ASP A 209 -12.63 -3.81 -3.96
CA ASP A 209 -12.07 -3.85 -5.31
C ASP A 209 -13.21 -4.06 -6.33
N GLU A 210 -13.23 -3.28 -7.40
CA GLU A 210 -14.27 -3.33 -8.45
C GLU A 210 -14.31 -4.64 -9.27
N ARG A 211 -13.78 -5.74 -8.73
CA ARG A 211 -13.82 -7.08 -9.34
C ARG A 211 -14.33 -8.11 -8.35
N ALA A 212 -15.62 -8.15 -8.17
CA ALA A 212 -16.32 -9.36 -7.77
C ALA A 212 -17.18 -9.83 -8.95
#